data_4c6ea0f7373010d879156c5d1db363e2
#
_entry.id   4c6ea0f7373010d879156c5d1db363e2
#
_cell.length_a   1.000
_cell.length_b   1.000
_cell.length_c   1.000
_cell.angle_alpha   90.00
_cell.angle_beta   90.00
_cell.angle_gamma   90.00
#
_symmetry.space_group_name_H-M   'P 1'
#
loop_
_entity.id
_entity.type
_entity.pdbx_description
1 polymer ?
#
loop_
_entity_poly.entity_id
_entity_poly.type
_entity_poly.pdbx_seq_one_letter_code
_entity_poly.pdbx_strand_id
1 'polypeptide(L)'
;ETLATLVVALYSTMNDSAKQSTLRYARGDVLDALGEFAGVFRIEALPATTTVRFSLKEAVTQNIIITKGTRVTSDYSRYFKTTETTVLQAGSLYVDAEVESEEGGTTYNDIPVGEINVLVDMIPFIDGVSNTEETAGGGDEENDEDLRERIRLAPASRSTAGPKNSYKYYAVSADATVADAHISSPSPGVVVITPILYGGEIPDQSVLDKVLAACNADDVRPLTDKVEVSAPTIQSYDIELKYYTTAANETAVVENIESSGGSIDQYIYWQGSSLDRNINPDYLRKLILCPEDSDGNHLTGADRVDIIKPVYTELSATTVAKFSGKLTVSHEVEG
;
A
#
# COMPACT_ATOMS: atom_id res chain seq x y z
N GLU A 1 -45.72 15.29 7.56
CA GLU A 1 -44.54 14.39 7.57
C GLU A 1 -43.48 14.83 6.55
N THR A 2 -43.89 15.12 5.28
CA THR A 2 -42.95 15.50 4.21
C THR A 2 -42.18 16.80 4.48
N LEU A 3 -42.82 17.83 5.05
CA LEU A 3 -42.14 19.09 5.38
C LEU A 3 -41.13 18.91 6.51
N ALA A 4 -41.46 18.15 7.55
CA ALA A 4 -40.57 17.85 8.65
C ALA A 4 -39.33 17.07 8.16
N THR A 5 -39.50 16.10 7.29
CA THR A 5 -38.43 15.34 6.68
C THR A 5 -37.50 16.23 5.85
N LEU A 6 -38.04 17.14 5.05
CA LEU A 6 -37.29 18.13 4.27
C LEU A 6 -36.49 19.08 5.18
N VAL A 7 -37.06 19.55 6.27
CA VAL A 7 -36.37 20.43 7.23
C VAL A 7 -35.24 19.68 7.91
N VAL A 8 -35.45 18.43 8.35
CA VAL A 8 -34.38 17.61 8.93
C VAL A 8 -33.26 17.35 7.93
N ALA A 9 -33.57 17.01 6.68
CA ALA A 9 -32.59 16.83 5.63
C ALA A 9 -31.76 18.11 5.38
N LEU A 10 -32.43 19.27 5.33
CA LEU A 10 -31.75 20.56 5.17
C LEU A 10 -30.80 20.86 6.35
N TYR A 11 -31.25 20.67 7.58
CA TYR A 11 -30.38 20.84 8.76
C TYR A 11 -29.20 19.87 8.76
N SER A 12 -29.41 18.61 8.34
CA SER A 12 -28.36 17.64 8.20
C SER A 12 -27.32 18.08 7.18
N THR A 13 -27.77 18.54 6.00
CA THR A 13 -26.85 19.04 4.94
C THR A 13 -26.11 20.30 5.40
N MET A 14 -26.78 21.23 6.05
CA MET A 14 -26.10 22.41 6.61
C MET A 14 -25.08 22.08 7.65
N ASN A 15 -25.38 21.14 8.56
CA ASN A 15 -24.44 20.67 9.57
C ASN A 15 -23.24 19.94 8.93
N ASP A 16 -23.48 19.11 7.91
CA ASP A 16 -22.40 18.46 7.16
C ASP A 16 -21.52 19.50 6.45
N SER A 17 -22.12 20.45 5.73
CA SER A 17 -21.38 21.55 5.08
C SER A 17 -20.53 22.35 6.09
N ALA A 18 -21.08 22.65 7.26
CA ALA A 18 -20.32 23.34 8.30
C ALA A 18 -19.15 22.50 8.83
N LYS A 19 -19.34 21.18 8.99
CA LYS A 19 -18.27 20.27 9.37
C LYS A 19 -17.20 20.16 8.30
N GLN A 20 -17.58 20.05 7.03
CA GLN A 20 -16.68 19.97 5.88
C GLN A 20 -15.73 21.18 5.79
N SER A 21 -16.09 22.33 6.32
CA SER A 21 -15.20 23.51 6.35
C SER A 21 -14.02 23.38 7.32
N THR A 22 -13.92 22.28 8.06
CA THR A 22 -12.85 22.04 9.01
C THR A 22 -12.05 20.80 8.61
N LEU A 23 -10.74 20.85 8.73
CA LEU A 23 -9.81 19.76 8.36
C LEU A 23 -10.20 18.41 9.00
N ARG A 24 -10.73 18.43 10.21
CA ARG A 24 -11.12 17.21 10.95
C ARG A 24 -12.20 16.39 10.27
N TYR A 25 -13.12 17.05 9.54
CA TYR A 25 -14.32 16.42 8.98
C TYR A 25 -14.41 16.53 7.46
N ALA A 26 -13.51 17.32 6.85
CA ALA A 26 -13.42 17.46 5.41
C ALA A 26 -13.08 16.12 4.75
N ARG A 27 -13.65 15.87 3.56
CA ARG A 27 -13.43 14.68 2.75
C ARG A 27 -13.51 15.01 1.26
N GLY A 28 -12.89 14.17 0.42
CA GLY A 28 -12.86 14.31 -1.03
C GLY A 28 -12.41 15.71 -1.47
N ASP A 29 -13.06 16.28 -2.48
CA ASP A 29 -12.72 17.57 -3.09
C ASP A 29 -12.61 18.73 -2.08
N VAL A 30 -13.40 18.69 -0.98
CA VAL A 30 -13.33 19.73 0.06
C VAL A 30 -12.04 19.62 0.86
N LEU A 31 -11.59 18.38 1.12
CA LEU A 31 -10.31 18.15 1.78
C LEU A 31 -9.15 18.56 0.87
N ASP A 32 -9.24 18.28 -0.43
CA ASP A 32 -8.26 18.67 -1.42
C ASP A 32 -8.13 20.21 -1.50
N ALA A 33 -9.26 20.93 -1.51
CA ALA A 33 -9.27 22.39 -1.46
C ALA A 33 -8.63 22.95 -0.18
N LEU A 34 -8.83 22.30 0.97
CA LEU A 34 -8.14 22.68 2.22
C LEU A 34 -6.65 22.37 2.16
N GLY A 35 -6.26 21.27 1.46
CA GLY A 35 -4.87 20.92 1.19
C GLY A 35 -4.16 21.98 0.36
N GLU A 36 -4.78 22.47 -0.71
CA GLU A 36 -4.23 23.54 -1.56
C GLU A 36 -3.88 24.79 -0.75
N PHE A 37 -4.71 25.17 0.22
CA PHE A 37 -4.43 26.29 1.13
C PHE A 37 -3.16 26.09 1.96
N ALA A 38 -2.86 24.83 2.30
CA ALA A 38 -1.63 24.48 3.01
C ALA A 38 -0.44 24.24 2.05
N GLY A 39 -0.67 24.25 0.73
CA GLY A 39 0.30 23.89 -0.29
C GLY A 39 0.54 22.39 -0.40
N VAL A 40 -0.47 21.58 -0.03
CA VAL A 40 -0.45 20.11 -0.06
C VAL A 40 -1.46 19.61 -1.08
N PHE A 41 -1.01 18.83 -2.04
CA PHE A 41 -1.86 18.19 -3.04
C PHE A 41 -1.91 16.70 -2.77
N ARG A 42 -3.06 16.08 -3.07
CA ARG A 42 -3.22 14.62 -2.97
C ARG A 42 -2.18 13.93 -3.86
N ILE A 43 -1.57 12.87 -3.36
CA ILE A 43 -0.64 12.05 -4.12
C ILE A 43 -1.48 11.17 -5.04
N GLU A 44 -1.26 11.31 -6.36
CA GLU A 44 -1.98 10.56 -7.38
C GLU A 44 -1.59 9.07 -7.33
N ALA A 45 -2.49 8.22 -7.81
CA ALA A 45 -2.23 6.79 -7.97
C ALA A 45 -1.07 6.56 -8.93
N LEU A 46 -0.21 5.60 -8.60
CA LEU A 46 0.93 5.21 -9.43
C LEU A 46 0.55 4.06 -10.36
N PRO A 47 0.93 4.10 -11.64
CA PRO A 47 0.73 2.99 -12.55
C PRO A 47 1.66 1.82 -12.22
N ALA A 48 1.16 0.59 -12.37
CA ALA A 48 1.99 -0.61 -12.34
C ALA A 48 2.77 -0.76 -13.66
N THR A 49 3.97 -1.31 -13.59
CA THR A 49 4.85 -1.49 -14.74
C THR A 49 5.25 -2.96 -14.91
N THR A 50 5.57 -3.34 -16.13
CA THR A 50 6.20 -4.62 -16.46
C THR A 50 6.84 -4.55 -17.84
N THR A 51 7.58 -5.59 -18.22
CA THR A 51 8.14 -5.76 -19.55
C THR A 51 7.26 -6.72 -20.35
N VAL A 52 6.81 -6.32 -21.55
CA VAL A 52 6.03 -7.16 -22.45
C VAL A 52 6.85 -7.50 -23.70
N ARG A 53 6.88 -8.78 -24.01
CA ARG A 53 7.48 -9.32 -25.23
C ARG A 53 6.46 -9.37 -26.34
N PHE A 54 6.78 -8.71 -27.47
CA PHE A 54 6.05 -8.79 -28.73
C PHE A 54 6.76 -9.79 -29.63
N SER A 55 6.04 -10.80 -30.12
CA SER A 55 6.63 -11.94 -30.83
C SER A 55 6.00 -12.18 -32.21
N LEU A 56 6.82 -12.72 -33.11
CA LEU A 56 6.45 -13.14 -34.47
C LEU A 56 6.53 -14.66 -34.56
N LYS A 57 5.73 -15.27 -35.44
CA LYS A 57 5.89 -16.69 -35.82
C LYS A 57 7.10 -16.91 -36.70
N GLU A 58 7.34 -15.97 -37.63
CA GLU A 58 8.44 -16.04 -38.59
C GLU A 58 9.12 -14.68 -38.67
N ALA A 59 10.45 -14.69 -38.84
CA ALA A 59 11.22 -13.47 -38.95
C ALA A 59 10.89 -12.74 -40.28
N VAL A 60 10.69 -11.44 -40.16
CA VAL A 60 10.40 -10.57 -41.31
C VAL A 60 11.64 -9.81 -41.77
N THR A 61 11.67 -9.39 -43.03
CA THR A 61 12.81 -8.69 -43.63
C THR A 61 12.76 -7.16 -43.47
N GLN A 62 11.73 -6.66 -42.78
CA GLN A 62 11.54 -5.23 -42.49
C GLN A 62 11.42 -5.00 -40.99
N ASN A 63 11.74 -3.80 -40.59
CA ASN A 63 11.54 -3.39 -39.18
C ASN A 63 10.06 -3.19 -38.90
N ILE A 64 9.60 -3.64 -37.72
CA ILE A 64 8.25 -3.39 -37.22
C ILE A 64 8.36 -2.37 -36.09
N ILE A 65 7.56 -1.32 -36.16
CA ILE A 65 7.53 -0.26 -35.16
C ILE A 65 6.35 -0.52 -34.23
N ILE A 66 6.65 -0.65 -32.92
CA ILE A 66 5.67 -0.68 -31.84
C ILE A 66 5.65 0.72 -31.24
N THR A 67 4.58 1.45 -31.50
CA THR A 67 4.48 2.85 -31.10
C THR A 67 4.22 2.98 -29.60
N LYS A 68 4.75 4.04 -29.00
CA LYS A 68 4.33 4.45 -27.64
C LYS A 68 2.81 4.53 -27.57
N GLY A 69 2.24 4.00 -26.47
CA GLY A 69 0.79 3.95 -26.25
C GLY A 69 0.10 2.73 -26.87
N THR A 70 0.85 1.77 -27.45
CA THR A 70 0.28 0.48 -27.91
C THR A 70 -0.25 -0.28 -26.69
N ARG A 71 -1.54 -0.68 -26.74
CA ARG A 71 -2.24 -1.28 -25.61
C ARG A 71 -2.20 -2.80 -25.67
N VAL A 72 -1.98 -3.38 -24.47
CA VAL A 72 -2.07 -4.81 -24.20
C VAL A 72 -2.94 -5.04 -22.97
N THR A 73 -3.49 -6.24 -22.81
CA THR A 73 -4.35 -6.57 -21.67
C THR A 73 -4.25 -8.04 -21.28
N SER A 74 -4.63 -8.36 -20.04
CA SER A 74 -4.80 -9.73 -19.57
C SER A 74 -6.24 -10.22 -19.71
N ASP A 75 -7.23 -9.37 -19.47
CA ASP A 75 -8.63 -9.73 -19.22
C ASP A 75 -9.67 -8.73 -19.77
N TYR A 76 -9.25 -7.75 -20.59
CA TYR A 76 -10.06 -6.64 -21.08
C TYR A 76 -10.65 -5.71 -19.99
N SER A 77 -10.21 -5.84 -18.75
CA SER A 77 -10.54 -4.90 -17.67
C SER A 77 -9.32 -4.08 -17.26
N ARG A 78 -8.12 -4.67 -17.34
CA ARG A 78 -6.85 -4.05 -16.98
C ARG A 78 -6.00 -3.86 -18.24
N TYR A 79 -5.80 -2.60 -18.60
CA TYR A 79 -5.06 -2.22 -19.80
C TYR A 79 -3.69 -1.68 -19.42
N PHE A 80 -2.70 -2.06 -20.24
CA PHE A 80 -1.33 -1.55 -20.18
C PHE A 80 -0.97 -0.95 -21.53
N LYS A 81 -0.13 0.07 -21.54
CA LYS A 81 0.35 0.75 -22.75
C LYS A 81 1.86 0.85 -22.73
N THR A 82 2.49 0.76 -23.90
CA THR A 82 3.93 0.94 -24.04
C THR A 82 4.35 2.36 -23.67
N THR A 83 5.42 2.48 -22.86
CA THR A 83 5.95 3.76 -22.39
C THR A 83 6.77 4.49 -23.45
N GLU A 84 7.37 3.72 -24.38
CA GLU A 84 8.21 4.24 -25.45
C GLU A 84 7.94 3.54 -26.79
N THR A 85 8.39 4.17 -27.90
CA THR A 85 8.35 3.54 -29.21
C THR A 85 9.53 2.60 -29.35
N THR A 86 9.24 1.31 -29.54
CA THR A 86 10.24 0.25 -29.70
C THR A 86 10.24 -0.31 -31.11
N VAL A 87 11.40 -0.69 -31.62
CA VAL A 87 11.56 -1.22 -32.97
C VAL A 87 12.02 -2.67 -32.93
N LEU A 88 11.19 -3.57 -33.44
CA LEU A 88 11.59 -4.95 -33.72
C LEU A 88 12.39 -4.98 -35.02
N GLN A 89 13.67 -5.31 -34.89
CA GLN A 89 14.62 -5.30 -36.01
C GLN A 89 14.32 -6.43 -36.98
N ALA A 90 14.56 -6.15 -38.29
CA ALA A 90 14.46 -7.16 -39.34
C ALA A 90 15.30 -8.40 -39.00
N GLY A 91 14.73 -9.58 -39.14
CA GLY A 91 15.36 -10.86 -38.79
C GLY A 91 15.22 -11.30 -37.32
N SER A 92 14.73 -10.44 -36.44
CA SER A 92 14.42 -10.81 -35.03
C SER A 92 13.04 -11.41 -34.94
N LEU A 93 12.84 -12.35 -33.97
CA LEU A 93 11.57 -13.01 -33.70
C LEU A 93 10.76 -12.33 -32.59
N TYR A 94 11.40 -11.48 -31.80
CA TYR A 94 10.74 -10.76 -30.72
C TYR A 94 11.47 -9.45 -30.37
N VAL A 95 10.76 -8.61 -29.63
CA VAL A 95 11.31 -7.44 -28.95
C VAL A 95 10.58 -7.26 -27.63
N ASP A 96 11.31 -6.85 -26.63
CA ASP A 96 10.78 -6.52 -25.31
C ASP A 96 10.57 -5.00 -25.22
N ALA A 97 9.43 -4.57 -24.66
CA ALA A 97 9.08 -3.18 -24.45
C ALA A 97 8.50 -2.99 -23.06
N GLU A 98 8.88 -1.91 -22.39
CA GLU A 98 8.28 -1.52 -21.12
C GLU A 98 6.84 -1.05 -21.33
N VAL A 99 5.96 -1.46 -20.43
CA VAL A 99 4.56 -1.04 -20.39
C VAL A 99 4.18 -0.56 -18.99
N GLU A 100 3.26 0.38 -18.95
CA GLU A 100 2.63 0.87 -17.73
C GLU A 100 1.13 0.68 -17.79
N SER A 101 0.45 0.49 -16.66
CA SER A 101 -1.01 0.45 -16.62
C SER A 101 -1.60 1.80 -17.05
N GLU A 102 -2.77 1.79 -17.69
CA GLU A 102 -3.45 3.03 -18.11
C GLU A 102 -3.94 3.84 -16.93
N GLU A 103 -4.33 3.17 -15.86
CA GLU A 103 -4.73 3.77 -14.58
C GLU A 103 -3.77 3.34 -13.49
N GLY A 104 -3.62 4.16 -12.46
CA GLY A 104 -2.86 3.81 -11.25
C GLY A 104 -3.68 2.90 -10.33
N GLY A 105 -2.99 2.23 -9.44
CA GLY A 105 -3.61 1.43 -8.39
C GLY A 105 -2.95 0.08 -8.16
N THR A 106 -3.06 -0.40 -6.94
CA THR A 106 -2.52 -1.70 -6.53
C THR A 106 -3.21 -2.88 -7.22
N THR A 107 -4.42 -2.69 -7.76
CA THR A 107 -5.16 -3.70 -8.53
C THR A 107 -4.48 -4.14 -9.83
N TYR A 108 -3.50 -3.37 -10.28
CA TYR A 108 -2.69 -3.67 -11.46
C TYR A 108 -1.38 -4.40 -11.13
N ASN A 109 -1.06 -4.61 -9.86
CA ASN A 109 0.08 -5.40 -9.40
C ASN A 109 -0.22 -6.90 -9.47
N ASP A 110 0.81 -7.70 -9.29
CA ASP A 110 0.76 -9.16 -9.09
C ASP A 110 0.08 -9.92 -10.25
N ILE A 111 0.12 -9.38 -11.47
CA ILE A 111 -0.30 -10.12 -12.66
C ILE A 111 0.85 -11.04 -13.06
N PRO A 112 0.65 -12.37 -12.99
CA PRO A 112 1.69 -13.35 -13.24
C PRO A 112 2.28 -13.24 -14.65
N VAL A 113 3.53 -13.74 -14.80
CA VAL A 113 4.20 -13.85 -16.09
C VAL A 113 3.35 -14.64 -17.10
N GLY A 114 3.16 -14.09 -18.29
CA GLY A 114 2.42 -14.71 -19.38
C GLY A 114 0.91 -14.43 -19.40
N GLU A 115 0.36 -13.74 -18.43
CA GLU A 115 -1.07 -13.45 -18.37
C GLU A 115 -1.47 -12.19 -19.17
N ILE A 116 -0.57 -11.22 -19.36
CA ILE A 116 -0.80 -10.12 -20.29
C ILE A 116 -0.49 -10.65 -21.70
N ASN A 117 -1.49 -11.26 -22.33
CA ASN A 117 -1.32 -12.01 -23.58
C ASN A 117 -2.21 -11.57 -24.73
N VAL A 118 -2.94 -10.48 -24.58
CA VAL A 118 -3.83 -9.94 -25.62
C VAL A 118 -3.32 -8.60 -26.11
N LEU A 119 -3.06 -8.52 -27.43
CA LEU A 119 -2.75 -7.26 -28.11
C LEU A 119 -4.06 -6.57 -28.50
N VAL A 120 -4.32 -5.40 -27.95
CA VAL A 120 -5.55 -4.61 -28.20
C VAL A 120 -5.43 -3.86 -29.53
N ASP A 121 -4.32 -3.15 -29.71
CA ASP A 121 -4.04 -2.37 -30.92
C ASP A 121 -3.25 -3.24 -31.89
N MET A 122 -3.94 -3.81 -32.88
CA MET A 122 -3.36 -4.75 -33.84
C MET A 122 -2.18 -4.14 -34.61
N ILE A 123 -1.03 -4.79 -34.50
CA ILE A 123 0.18 -4.45 -35.29
C ILE A 123 0.41 -5.55 -36.31
N PRO A 124 0.57 -5.23 -37.61
CA PRO A 124 0.85 -6.22 -38.64
C PRO A 124 2.08 -7.08 -38.29
N PHE A 125 1.97 -8.38 -38.51
CA PHE A 125 3.01 -9.41 -38.25
C PHE A 125 3.24 -9.78 -36.78
N ILE A 126 2.75 -9.02 -35.80
CA ILE A 126 2.81 -9.45 -34.40
C ILE A 126 1.76 -10.54 -34.16
N ASP A 127 2.23 -11.74 -33.79
CA ASP A 127 1.37 -12.91 -33.56
C ASP A 127 0.99 -13.12 -32.10
N GLY A 128 1.82 -12.60 -31.19
CA GLY A 128 1.57 -12.75 -29.75
C GLY A 128 2.30 -11.71 -28.91
N VAL A 129 1.73 -11.49 -27.74
CA VAL A 129 2.34 -10.65 -26.69
C VAL A 129 2.32 -11.44 -25.38
N SER A 130 3.29 -11.19 -24.51
CA SER A 130 3.35 -11.83 -23.20
C SER A 130 4.24 -11.01 -22.27
N ASN A 131 3.79 -10.75 -21.03
CA ASN A 131 4.68 -10.15 -20.04
C ASN A 131 5.75 -11.15 -19.60
N THR A 132 6.97 -10.66 -19.45
CA THR A 132 8.15 -11.45 -19.06
C THR A 132 8.41 -11.43 -17.58
N GLU A 133 7.83 -10.47 -16.88
CA GLU A 133 7.91 -10.26 -15.44
C GLU A 133 6.52 -10.02 -14.87
N GLU A 134 6.35 -10.29 -13.59
CA GLU A 134 5.15 -9.96 -12.84
C GLU A 134 4.98 -8.44 -12.77
N THR A 135 3.75 -7.95 -12.81
CA THR A 135 3.49 -6.50 -12.72
C THR A 135 3.71 -6.01 -11.30
N ALA A 136 4.35 -4.86 -11.15
CA ALA A 136 4.64 -4.25 -9.86
C ALA A 136 4.70 -2.71 -9.93
N GLY A 137 4.77 -2.06 -8.77
CA GLY A 137 4.98 -0.62 -8.65
C GLY A 137 3.70 0.22 -8.71
N GLY A 138 2.54 -0.40 -8.89
CA GLY A 138 1.26 0.29 -8.79
C GLY A 138 0.95 0.70 -7.36
N GLY A 139 0.51 1.94 -7.17
CA GLY A 139 0.08 2.48 -5.88
C GLY A 139 -1.28 3.14 -5.98
N ASP A 140 -2.09 3.00 -4.94
CA ASP A 140 -3.40 3.64 -4.90
C ASP A 140 -3.26 5.15 -4.66
N GLU A 141 -4.28 5.91 -5.06
CA GLU A 141 -4.38 7.32 -4.71
C GLU A 141 -4.41 7.48 -3.19
N GLU A 142 -3.74 8.52 -2.69
CA GLU A 142 -3.71 8.84 -1.27
C GLU A 142 -5.13 9.01 -0.71
N ASN A 143 -5.44 8.28 0.33
CA ASN A 143 -6.75 8.36 0.97
C ASN A 143 -6.91 9.65 1.80
N ASP A 144 -8.15 9.97 2.19
CA ASP A 144 -8.46 11.21 2.91
C ASP A 144 -7.77 11.31 4.28
N GLU A 145 -7.51 10.18 4.96
CA GLU A 145 -6.89 10.22 6.28
C GLU A 145 -5.41 10.58 6.19
N ASP A 146 -4.70 9.99 5.22
CA ASP A 146 -3.28 10.25 4.98
C ASP A 146 -3.05 11.67 4.46
N LEU A 147 -3.88 12.14 3.52
CA LEU A 147 -3.86 13.53 3.07
C LEU A 147 -4.12 14.50 4.24
N ARG A 148 -5.07 14.19 5.10
CA ARG A 148 -5.38 15.02 6.29
C ARG A 148 -4.19 15.10 7.24
N GLU A 149 -3.47 13.99 7.44
CA GLU A 149 -2.28 13.98 8.27
C GLU A 149 -1.14 14.79 7.63
N ARG A 150 -0.93 14.68 6.32
CA ARG A 150 0.04 15.52 5.60
C ARG A 150 -0.29 17.01 5.68
N ILE A 151 -1.56 17.38 5.57
CA ILE A 151 -2.00 18.77 5.76
C ILE A 151 -1.70 19.24 7.19
N ARG A 152 -1.86 18.39 8.21
CA ARG A 152 -1.48 18.72 9.60
C ARG A 152 0.03 18.89 9.77
N LEU A 153 0.83 18.11 9.05
CA LEU A 153 2.29 18.19 9.10
C LEU A 153 2.85 19.35 8.28
N ALA A 154 2.15 19.84 7.26
CA ALA A 154 2.61 20.87 6.35
C ALA A 154 3.12 22.16 7.02
N PRO A 155 2.52 22.68 8.11
CA PRO A 155 3.09 23.84 8.80
C PRO A 155 4.52 23.61 9.31
N ALA A 156 4.87 22.37 9.68
CA ALA A 156 6.21 22.01 10.12
C ALA A 156 7.24 22.02 8.98
N SER A 157 6.82 21.76 7.74
CA SER A 157 7.70 21.78 6.57
C SER A 157 8.26 23.19 6.26
N ARG A 158 7.57 24.23 6.72
CA ARG A 158 8.03 25.62 6.56
C ARG A 158 9.18 25.99 7.49
N SER A 159 9.55 25.13 8.43
CA SER A 159 10.64 25.37 9.38
C SER A 159 11.91 24.70 8.88
N THR A 160 12.89 25.51 8.50
CA THR A 160 14.25 25.06 8.15
C THR A 160 15.11 24.72 9.36
N ALA A 161 14.53 24.73 10.59
CA ALA A 161 15.23 24.35 11.81
C ALA A 161 15.28 22.82 12.04
N GLY A 162 14.82 22.00 11.09
CA GLY A 162 14.88 20.53 11.14
C GLY A 162 14.01 19.86 12.19
N PRO A 163 12.75 20.29 12.45
CA PRO A 163 11.92 19.59 13.41
C PRO A 163 11.58 18.18 12.88
N LYS A 164 11.42 17.21 13.80
CA LYS A 164 11.08 15.82 13.48
C LYS A 164 9.91 15.72 12.49
N ASN A 165 8.87 16.51 12.66
CA ASN A 165 7.68 16.50 11.81
C ASN A 165 7.93 17.06 10.39
N SER A 166 8.93 17.94 10.22
CA SER A 166 9.36 18.41 8.89
C SER A 166 9.93 17.25 8.08
N TYR A 167 10.89 16.53 8.65
CA TYR A 167 11.47 15.34 8.00
C TYR A 167 10.43 14.26 7.73
N LYS A 168 9.50 14.03 8.69
CA LYS A 168 8.39 13.08 8.48
C LYS A 168 7.52 13.50 7.29
N TYR A 169 7.15 14.78 7.20
CA TYR A 169 6.36 15.31 6.08
C TYR A 169 7.04 15.04 4.73
N TYR A 170 8.33 15.39 4.60
CA TYR A 170 9.05 15.19 3.35
C TYR A 170 9.26 13.70 3.02
N ALA A 171 9.51 12.87 4.02
CA ALA A 171 9.67 11.44 3.82
C ALA A 171 8.39 10.77 3.28
N VAL A 172 7.23 11.08 3.87
CA VAL A 172 5.93 10.54 3.42
C VAL A 172 5.49 11.16 2.08
N SER A 173 5.91 12.39 1.78
CA SER A 173 5.60 13.05 0.51
C SER A 173 6.52 12.65 -0.64
N ALA A 174 7.60 11.90 -0.38
CA ALA A 174 8.61 11.55 -1.38
C ALA A 174 8.14 10.50 -2.39
N ASP A 175 7.27 9.58 -1.94
CA ASP A 175 6.72 8.51 -2.78
C ASP A 175 5.35 8.09 -2.24
N ALA A 176 4.38 7.83 -3.13
CA ALA A 176 3.02 7.44 -2.77
C ALA A 176 2.93 6.10 -2.02
N THR A 177 3.95 5.26 -2.12
CA THR A 177 4.00 3.96 -1.42
C THR A 177 4.45 4.08 0.03
N VAL A 178 5.00 5.22 0.46
CA VAL A 178 5.47 5.45 1.84
C VAL A 178 4.29 5.76 2.76
N ALA A 179 3.98 4.85 3.67
CA ALA A 179 2.89 5.01 4.64
C ALA A 179 3.28 5.84 5.86
N ASP A 180 4.50 5.65 6.38
CA ASP A 180 5.01 6.34 7.55
C ASP A 180 6.55 6.37 7.56
N ALA A 181 7.15 7.20 8.43
CA ALA A 181 8.59 7.23 8.63
C ALA A 181 8.95 7.51 10.09
N HIS A 182 9.87 6.72 10.64
CA HIS A 182 10.48 7.01 11.92
C HIS A 182 11.69 7.93 11.75
N ILE A 183 11.72 9.02 12.52
CA ILE A 183 12.80 10.00 12.50
C ILE A 183 13.53 9.99 13.84
N SER A 184 14.83 9.80 13.81
CA SER A 184 15.69 9.81 14.99
C SER A 184 16.95 10.62 14.77
N SER A 185 17.58 11.08 15.85
CA SER A 185 18.88 11.75 15.81
C SER A 185 19.81 11.06 16.81
N PRO A 186 20.53 10.02 16.37
CA PRO A 186 21.40 9.22 17.27
C PRO A 186 22.65 10.00 17.74
N SER A 187 23.04 11.04 17.03
CA SER A 187 24.13 11.92 17.39
C SER A 187 23.90 13.35 16.89
N PRO A 188 24.49 14.38 17.49
CA PRO A 188 24.34 15.75 17.03
C PRO A 188 24.67 15.91 15.55
N GLY A 189 23.76 16.54 14.79
CA GLY A 189 23.90 16.79 13.36
C GLY A 189 23.67 15.58 12.47
N VAL A 190 23.23 14.43 13.01
CA VAL A 190 22.83 13.26 12.21
C VAL A 190 21.34 13.00 12.38
N VAL A 191 20.62 12.94 11.27
CA VAL A 191 19.21 12.59 11.22
C VAL A 191 19.06 11.30 10.45
N VAL A 192 18.51 10.28 11.10
CA VAL A 192 18.22 8.97 10.49
C VAL A 192 16.72 8.84 10.27
N ILE A 193 16.34 8.55 9.03
CA ILE A 193 14.96 8.38 8.58
C ILE A 193 14.77 6.92 8.20
N THR A 194 13.76 6.28 8.76
CA THR A 194 13.41 4.88 8.47
C THR A 194 11.96 4.86 7.96
N PRO A 195 11.76 4.84 6.62
CA PRO A 195 10.43 4.77 6.03
C PRO A 195 9.88 3.34 6.05
N ILE A 196 8.55 3.22 6.10
CA ILE A 196 7.81 1.96 5.91
C ILE A 196 6.73 2.18 4.88
N LEU A 197 6.49 1.19 4.03
CA LEU A 197 5.48 1.25 2.98
C LEU A 197 4.10 0.80 3.49
N TYR A 198 3.05 1.09 2.73
CA TYR A 198 1.71 0.56 3.00
C TYR A 198 1.75 -0.98 3.12
N GLY A 199 0.89 -1.55 3.95
CA GLY A 199 0.93 -2.98 4.27
C GLY A 199 2.17 -3.42 5.07
N GLY A 200 3.01 -2.46 5.51
CA GLY A 200 4.25 -2.73 6.22
C GLY A 200 5.37 -3.26 5.32
N GLU A 201 5.27 -3.10 4.02
CA GLU A 201 6.30 -3.53 3.08
C GLU A 201 7.62 -2.77 3.31
N ILE A 202 8.72 -3.42 2.97
CA ILE A 202 10.06 -2.86 3.15
C ILE A 202 10.42 -2.07 1.88
N PRO A 203 10.78 -0.78 2.00
CA PRO A 203 11.18 0.00 0.86
C PRO A 203 12.42 -0.57 0.17
N ASP A 204 12.39 -0.59 -1.14
CA ASP A 204 13.56 -0.91 -1.96
C ASP A 204 14.53 0.28 -2.03
N GLN A 205 15.67 0.09 -2.71
CA GLN A 205 16.68 1.14 -2.81
C GLN A 205 16.16 2.38 -3.56
N SER A 206 15.29 2.21 -4.54
CA SER A 206 14.72 3.33 -5.31
C SER A 206 13.87 4.24 -4.45
N VAL A 207 13.01 3.67 -3.60
CA VAL A 207 12.19 4.44 -2.65
C VAL A 207 13.06 5.11 -1.58
N LEU A 208 14.08 4.40 -1.05
CA LEU A 208 15.02 4.99 -0.08
C LEU A 208 15.77 6.19 -0.69
N ASP A 209 16.19 6.12 -1.95
CA ASP A 209 16.86 7.20 -2.65
C ASP A 209 15.93 8.40 -2.88
N LYS A 210 14.66 8.18 -3.21
CA LYS A 210 13.64 9.25 -3.32
C LYS A 210 13.43 9.96 -1.98
N VAL A 211 13.29 9.19 -0.89
CA VAL A 211 13.15 9.75 0.46
C VAL A 211 14.40 10.55 0.85
N LEU A 212 15.59 10.03 0.56
CA LEU A 212 16.84 10.72 0.81
C LEU A 212 16.91 12.04 0.03
N ALA A 213 16.58 12.02 -1.26
CA ALA A 213 16.60 13.21 -2.11
C ALA A 213 15.64 14.29 -1.58
N ALA A 214 14.41 13.90 -1.21
CA ALA A 214 13.41 14.82 -0.68
C ALA A 214 13.84 15.45 0.67
N CYS A 215 14.39 14.64 1.57
CA CYS A 215 14.76 15.11 2.91
C CYS A 215 16.14 15.80 2.98
N ASN A 216 17.01 15.56 1.99
CA ASN A 216 18.36 16.15 1.94
C ASN A 216 18.46 17.41 1.06
N ALA A 217 17.34 17.87 0.48
CA ALA A 217 17.33 19.08 -0.33
C ALA A 217 17.78 20.31 0.48
N ASP A 218 18.49 21.24 -0.17
CA ASP A 218 19.12 22.39 0.50
C ASP A 218 18.13 23.39 1.12
N ASP A 219 16.88 23.39 0.62
CA ASP A 219 15.77 24.19 1.13
C ASP A 219 14.97 23.49 2.24
N VAL A 220 15.26 22.22 2.49
CA VAL A 220 14.58 21.35 3.47
C VAL A 220 15.41 21.16 4.73
N ARG A 221 16.66 20.75 4.60
CA ARG A 221 17.52 20.42 5.74
C ARG A 221 18.28 21.64 6.28
N PRO A 222 18.51 21.74 7.60
CA PRO A 222 19.54 22.63 8.15
C PRO A 222 20.92 22.30 7.58
N LEU A 223 21.76 23.31 7.40
CA LEU A 223 23.12 23.14 6.90
C LEU A 223 23.99 22.21 7.78
N THR A 224 23.63 22.07 9.06
CA THR A 224 24.35 21.23 10.04
C THR A 224 23.93 19.79 10.01
N ASP A 225 22.82 19.45 9.37
CA ASP A 225 22.24 18.12 9.43
C ASP A 225 22.77 17.23 8.30
N LYS A 226 23.25 16.06 8.69
CA LYS A 226 23.54 14.93 7.78
C LYS A 226 22.34 14.00 7.78
N VAL A 227 21.62 13.94 6.68
CA VAL A 227 20.46 13.05 6.52
C VAL A 227 20.91 11.68 6.04
N GLU A 228 20.47 10.66 6.72
CA GLU A 228 20.67 9.25 6.35
C GLU A 228 19.32 8.56 6.29
N VAL A 229 19.13 7.69 5.30
CA VAL A 229 17.89 6.91 5.13
C VAL A 229 18.26 5.43 5.17
N SER A 230 17.52 4.65 5.93
CA SER A 230 17.76 3.21 6.07
C SER A 230 16.45 2.43 6.08
N ALA A 231 16.45 1.24 5.49
CA ALA A 231 15.32 0.33 5.58
C ALA A 231 15.06 -0.11 7.03
N PRO A 232 13.82 -0.45 7.40
CA PRO A 232 13.49 -1.03 8.69
C PRO A 232 14.23 -2.34 8.96
N THR A 233 14.51 -2.62 10.22
CA THR A 233 14.94 -3.95 10.66
C THR A 233 13.74 -4.87 10.77
N ILE A 234 13.87 -6.11 10.32
CA ILE A 234 12.78 -7.09 10.38
C ILE A 234 12.96 -7.99 11.60
N GLN A 235 11.90 -8.11 12.41
CA GLN A 235 11.77 -9.11 13.46
C GLN A 235 10.73 -10.13 13.04
N SER A 236 11.16 -11.33 12.67
CA SER A 236 10.25 -12.42 12.29
C SER A 236 9.57 -13.06 13.49
N TYR A 237 8.31 -13.48 13.34
CA TYR A 237 7.57 -14.25 14.33
C TYR A 237 6.75 -15.36 13.68
N ASP A 238 6.48 -16.42 14.46
CA ASP A 238 5.60 -17.53 14.09
C ASP A 238 4.23 -17.35 14.75
N ILE A 239 3.21 -18.05 14.24
CA ILE A 239 1.91 -18.17 14.89
C ILE A 239 1.67 -19.64 15.20
N GLU A 240 1.43 -19.95 16.49
CA GLU A 240 1.08 -21.29 16.99
C GLU A 240 0.02 -21.13 18.07
N LEU A 241 -1.18 -21.63 17.80
CA LEU A 241 -2.31 -21.47 18.70
C LEU A 241 -3.28 -22.65 18.61
N LYS A 242 -4.07 -22.81 19.68
CA LYS A 242 -5.21 -23.71 19.75
C LYS A 242 -6.42 -22.95 20.27
N TYR A 243 -7.54 -23.05 19.56
CA TYR A 243 -8.78 -22.44 20.03
C TYR A 243 -9.88 -23.48 20.26
N TYR A 244 -10.91 -23.07 20.99
CA TYR A 244 -12.00 -23.94 21.42
C TYR A 244 -13.33 -23.32 21.02
N THR A 245 -14.26 -24.16 20.57
CA THR A 245 -15.58 -23.73 20.13
C THR A 245 -16.62 -24.83 20.42
N THR A 246 -17.89 -24.51 20.28
CA THR A 246 -18.99 -25.49 20.38
C THR A 246 -19.32 -26.09 19.02
N ALA A 247 -19.90 -27.30 18.99
CA ALA A 247 -20.34 -27.95 17.76
C ALA A 247 -21.35 -27.10 16.93
N ALA A 248 -22.13 -26.25 17.60
CA ALA A 248 -23.09 -25.36 16.93
C ALA A 248 -22.40 -24.23 16.15
N ASN A 249 -21.24 -23.77 16.58
CA ASN A 249 -20.54 -22.61 16.05
C ASN A 249 -19.29 -22.98 15.24
N GLU A 250 -18.87 -24.25 15.24
CA GLU A 250 -17.58 -24.70 14.68
C GLU A 250 -17.33 -24.16 13.27
N THR A 251 -18.26 -24.37 12.33
CA THR A 251 -18.09 -23.94 10.93
C THR A 251 -17.90 -22.44 10.81
N ALA A 252 -18.72 -21.64 11.51
CA ALA A 252 -18.61 -20.18 11.45
C ALA A 252 -17.33 -19.66 12.12
N VAL A 253 -16.92 -20.28 13.23
CA VAL A 253 -15.70 -19.89 13.96
C VAL A 253 -14.44 -20.21 13.12
N VAL A 254 -14.37 -21.40 12.52
CA VAL A 254 -13.26 -21.78 11.65
C VAL A 254 -13.16 -20.81 10.46
N GLU A 255 -14.29 -20.49 9.81
CA GLU A 255 -14.33 -19.56 8.70
C GLU A 255 -13.86 -18.16 9.12
N ASN A 256 -14.37 -17.64 10.24
CA ASN A 256 -14.01 -16.28 10.71
C ASN A 256 -12.55 -16.17 11.18
N ILE A 257 -11.92 -17.27 11.59
CA ILE A 257 -10.52 -17.24 12.09
C ILE A 257 -9.51 -17.62 11.02
N GLU A 258 -9.77 -18.68 10.23
CA GLU A 258 -8.75 -19.32 9.37
C GLU A 258 -8.90 -19.00 7.88
N SER A 259 -10.05 -18.43 7.44
CA SER A 259 -10.22 -18.04 6.04
C SER A 259 -9.35 -16.83 5.66
N SER A 260 -9.20 -16.62 4.36
CA SER A 260 -8.55 -15.41 3.85
C SER A 260 -9.30 -14.15 4.31
N GLY A 261 -8.59 -13.22 4.94
CA GLY A 261 -9.15 -12.02 5.57
C GLY A 261 -9.72 -12.26 6.98
N GLY A 262 -9.65 -13.49 7.51
CA GLY A 262 -10.05 -13.81 8.87
C GLY A 262 -9.14 -13.22 9.94
N SER A 263 -9.44 -13.56 11.21
CA SER A 263 -8.74 -12.98 12.38
C SER A 263 -7.23 -13.11 12.34
N ILE A 264 -6.71 -14.21 11.79
CA ILE A 264 -5.27 -14.46 11.68
C ILE A 264 -4.65 -13.50 10.67
N ASP A 265 -5.24 -13.36 9.50
CA ASP A 265 -4.76 -12.44 8.47
C ASP A 265 -4.85 -10.99 8.91
N GLN A 266 -5.94 -10.61 9.58
CA GLN A 266 -6.10 -9.28 10.18
C GLN A 266 -5.00 -8.98 11.19
N TYR A 267 -4.63 -9.98 12.03
CA TYR A 267 -3.52 -9.83 12.96
C TYR A 267 -2.18 -9.67 12.24
N ILE A 268 -1.90 -10.50 11.23
CA ILE A 268 -0.66 -10.44 10.45
C ILE A 268 -0.50 -9.06 9.80
N TYR A 269 -1.57 -8.59 9.15
CA TYR A 269 -1.58 -7.27 8.54
C TYR A 269 -1.37 -6.15 9.58
N TRP A 270 -2.17 -6.15 10.64
CA TRP A 270 -2.06 -5.14 11.70
C TRP A 270 -0.67 -5.14 12.33
N GLN A 271 -0.13 -6.30 12.68
CA GLN A 271 1.17 -6.40 13.35
C GLN A 271 2.30 -5.93 12.44
N GLY A 272 2.22 -6.23 11.15
CA GLY A 272 3.24 -5.88 10.16
C GLY A 272 3.16 -4.45 9.61
N SER A 273 2.05 -3.74 9.78
CA SER A 273 1.78 -2.47 9.11
C SER A 273 2.41 -1.22 9.76
N SER A 274 3.14 -1.35 10.87
CA SER A 274 3.68 -0.20 11.60
C SER A 274 5.04 -0.49 12.20
N LEU A 275 5.91 0.52 12.20
CA LEU A 275 7.13 0.53 12.99
C LEU A 275 6.81 0.66 14.49
N ASP A 276 7.78 0.28 15.35
CA ASP A 276 7.69 0.41 16.83
C ASP A 276 6.46 -0.29 17.46
N ARG A 277 5.85 -1.22 16.71
CA ARG A 277 4.73 -1.99 17.24
C ARG A 277 5.23 -3.30 17.81
N ASN A 278 5.24 -3.38 19.14
CA ASN A 278 5.61 -4.60 19.86
C ASN A 278 4.76 -5.79 19.41
N ILE A 279 5.38 -6.97 19.29
CA ILE A 279 4.62 -8.19 18.98
C ILE A 279 3.67 -8.47 20.15
N ASN A 280 2.37 -8.36 19.91
CA ASN A 280 1.35 -8.42 20.95
C ASN A 280 0.38 -9.59 20.76
N PRO A 281 0.58 -10.72 21.49
CA PRO A 281 -0.32 -11.88 21.41
C PRO A 281 -1.74 -11.58 21.93
N ASP A 282 -1.92 -10.60 22.81
CA ASP A 282 -3.24 -10.29 23.33
C ASP A 282 -4.16 -9.61 22.30
N TYR A 283 -3.56 -8.92 21.32
CA TYR A 283 -4.35 -8.41 20.19
C TYR A 283 -4.83 -9.57 19.28
N LEU A 284 -3.98 -10.58 19.04
CA LEU A 284 -4.40 -11.81 18.35
C LEU A 284 -5.53 -12.51 19.12
N ARG A 285 -5.40 -12.61 20.44
CA ARG A 285 -6.46 -13.14 21.32
C ARG A 285 -7.78 -12.38 21.17
N LYS A 286 -7.73 -11.04 21.15
CA LYS A 286 -8.91 -10.20 20.94
C LYS A 286 -9.61 -10.55 19.61
N LEU A 287 -8.84 -10.63 18.52
CA LEU A 287 -9.39 -10.91 17.19
C LEU A 287 -10.00 -12.31 17.08
N ILE A 288 -9.43 -13.31 17.78
CA ILE A 288 -9.95 -14.69 17.75
C ILE A 288 -11.23 -14.82 18.59
N LEU A 289 -11.29 -14.16 19.75
CA LEU A 289 -12.45 -14.23 20.65
C LEU A 289 -13.60 -13.33 20.19
N CYS A 290 -13.29 -12.22 19.55
CA CYS A 290 -14.25 -11.21 19.11
C CYS A 290 -13.87 -10.76 17.69
N PRO A 291 -14.03 -11.62 16.66
CA PRO A 291 -13.75 -11.24 15.27
C PRO A 291 -14.74 -10.17 14.81
N GLU A 292 -14.26 -9.31 13.91
CA GLU A 292 -15.04 -8.23 13.31
C GLU A 292 -14.93 -8.35 11.78
N ASP A 293 -16.00 -8.04 11.05
CA ASP A 293 -15.94 -7.92 9.60
C ASP A 293 -15.33 -6.56 9.16
N SER A 294 -15.22 -6.33 7.86
CA SER A 294 -14.69 -5.08 7.29
C SER A 294 -15.51 -3.83 7.68
N ASP A 295 -16.78 -4.02 8.03
CA ASP A 295 -17.71 -2.95 8.44
C ASP A 295 -17.72 -2.72 9.95
N GLY A 296 -16.93 -3.52 10.71
CA GLY A 296 -16.83 -3.46 12.17
C GLY A 296 -17.97 -4.16 12.91
N ASN A 297 -18.74 -5.04 12.24
CA ASN A 297 -19.75 -5.85 12.93
C ASN A 297 -19.09 -7.06 13.58
N HIS A 298 -19.55 -7.38 14.79
CA HIS A 298 -19.06 -8.56 15.50
C HIS A 298 -19.52 -9.86 14.85
N LEU A 299 -18.57 -10.75 14.63
CA LEU A 299 -18.79 -12.11 14.15
C LEU A 299 -18.68 -13.11 15.30
N THR A 300 -19.07 -14.36 15.02
CA THR A 300 -18.93 -15.46 16.00
C THR A 300 -17.46 -15.83 16.16
N GLY A 301 -16.91 -15.62 17.35
CA GLY A 301 -15.54 -15.97 17.71
C GLY A 301 -15.43 -17.27 18.47
N ALA A 302 -14.21 -17.68 18.80
CA ALA A 302 -13.92 -18.82 19.65
C ALA A 302 -14.32 -18.53 21.11
N ASP A 303 -14.67 -19.59 21.84
CA ASP A 303 -15.00 -19.49 23.27
C ASP A 303 -13.73 -19.26 24.13
N ARG A 304 -12.61 -19.87 23.69
CA ARG A 304 -11.31 -19.77 24.34
C ARG A 304 -10.18 -19.95 23.34
N VAL A 305 -9.01 -19.36 23.59
CA VAL A 305 -7.79 -19.54 22.79
C VAL A 305 -6.55 -19.65 23.67
N ASP A 306 -5.72 -20.63 23.36
CA ASP A 306 -4.38 -20.82 23.91
C ASP A 306 -3.35 -20.43 22.85
N ILE A 307 -2.66 -19.30 23.05
CA ILE A 307 -1.62 -18.81 22.14
C ILE A 307 -0.26 -19.26 22.67
N ILE A 308 0.45 -20.08 21.89
CA ILE A 308 1.80 -20.57 22.20
C ILE A 308 2.82 -19.60 21.59
N LYS A 309 2.53 -19.14 20.37
CA LYS A 309 3.25 -18.10 19.64
C LYS A 309 2.27 -17.16 18.92
N PRO A 310 2.62 -15.88 18.76
CA PRO A 310 3.84 -15.24 19.23
C PRO A 310 3.83 -15.02 20.75
N VAL A 311 5.00 -14.80 21.33
CA VAL A 311 5.15 -14.27 22.68
C VAL A 311 5.32 -12.76 22.62
N TYR A 312 4.92 -12.05 23.66
CA TYR A 312 5.15 -10.61 23.74
C TYR A 312 6.64 -10.28 23.56
N THR A 313 6.94 -9.42 22.59
CA THR A 313 8.31 -9.02 22.28
C THR A 313 8.36 -7.52 22.02
N GLU A 314 9.20 -6.83 22.77
CA GLU A 314 9.45 -5.40 22.54
C GLU A 314 10.32 -5.21 21.32
N LEU A 315 9.95 -4.25 20.47
CA LEU A 315 10.67 -3.88 19.27
C LEU A 315 11.30 -2.49 19.40
N SER A 316 12.39 -2.27 18.68
CA SER A 316 12.94 -0.93 18.56
C SER A 316 12.11 -0.09 17.59
N ALA A 317 12.22 1.23 17.73
CA ALA A 317 11.47 2.20 16.93
C ALA A 317 11.69 2.10 15.40
N THR A 318 12.75 1.43 14.95
CA THR A 318 13.08 1.20 13.54
C THR A 318 12.82 -0.24 13.09
N THR A 319 12.14 -1.04 13.93
CA THR A 319 11.88 -2.46 13.66
C THR A 319 10.40 -2.67 13.31
N VAL A 320 10.17 -3.49 12.31
CA VAL A 320 8.84 -4.00 11.93
C VAL A 320 8.75 -5.50 12.19
N ALA A 321 7.62 -5.96 12.73
CA ALA A 321 7.36 -7.38 12.89
C ALA A 321 6.83 -7.97 11.57
N LYS A 322 7.40 -9.06 11.09
CA LYS A 322 6.94 -9.77 9.91
C LYS A 322 6.63 -11.23 10.24
N PHE A 323 5.49 -11.69 9.76
CA PHE A 323 5.13 -13.10 9.87
C PHE A 323 6.11 -13.97 9.06
N SER A 324 6.61 -15.04 9.67
CA SER A 324 7.64 -15.90 9.05
C SER A 324 7.07 -16.87 7.98
N GLY A 325 5.74 -16.93 7.82
CA GLY A 325 5.04 -17.94 7.02
C GLY A 325 4.77 -19.24 7.78
N LYS A 326 5.22 -19.37 9.04
CA LYS A 326 4.99 -20.57 9.83
C LYS A 326 3.74 -20.41 10.71
N LEU A 327 2.63 -21.00 10.24
CA LEU A 327 1.34 -21.05 10.90
C LEU A 327 1.05 -22.47 11.40
N THR A 328 0.70 -22.60 12.68
CA THR A 328 0.21 -23.86 13.27
C THR A 328 -1.06 -23.53 14.04
N VAL A 329 -2.19 -23.93 13.51
CA VAL A 329 -3.52 -23.72 14.10
C VAL A 329 -4.18 -25.06 14.32
N SER A 330 -4.86 -25.23 15.45
CA SER A 330 -5.72 -26.36 15.73
C SER A 330 -6.92 -25.90 16.53
N HIS A 331 -8.04 -26.62 16.44
CA HIS A 331 -9.20 -26.34 17.26
C HIS A 331 -9.73 -27.62 17.94
N GLU A 332 -10.53 -27.44 18.95
CA GLU A 332 -11.22 -28.51 19.68
C GLU A 332 -12.67 -28.08 19.92
N VAL A 333 -13.59 -29.02 19.69
CA VAL A 333 -15.02 -28.81 19.92
C VAL A 333 -15.32 -29.25 21.34
N GLU A 334 -15.66 -28.29 22.18
CA GLU A 334 -16.11 -28.54 23.57
C GLU A 334 -17.62 -28.82 23.54
N GLY A 335 -18.04 -29.90 24.24
CA GLY A 335 -19.42 -30.40 24.27
C GLY A 335 -20.32 -29.68 25.26
#